data_0ed8def509c849f3f9d4e990d17aa751
#
_entry.id   0ed8def509c849f3f9d4e990d17aa751
#
_cell.length_a   1.000
_cell.length_b   1.000
_cell.length_c   1.000
_cell.angle_alpha   90.00
_cell.angle_beta   90.00
_cell.angle_gamma   90.00
#
_symmetry.space_group_name_H-M   'P 1'
#
loop_
_entity.id
_entity.type
_entity.pdbx_description
1 polymer ?
#
loop_
_entity_poly.entity_id
_entity_poly.type
_entity_poly.pdbx_seq_one_letter_code
_entity_poly.pdbx_strand_id
1 'polypeptide(L)'
;YTLHQCAGDTSTYPLHMDDFHSLYGRYPDVSVCDAGYGSEENYLYAFKHGIETFIKYNYFHKEQKRSFKNDPFLSANFYYNEETDGMYCPMGQRMERLSDAKRVTDNGFVQTISRYRACNCNACPLRCRCHRSRSERIVQVNHRLRKIKEREREKFLSPEGLKYRSQRPQDVEAVFGNLKNNKHFKRFHLRGLKKVEIEFGLLAIAHNLAKVAS
;
A
#
# COMPACT_ATOMS: atom_id res chain seq x y z
N TYR A 1 17.18 4.84 10.65
CA TYR A 1 15.80 4.80 11.16
C TYR A 1 15.19 6.19 11.24
N THR A 2 13.87 6.26 11.24
CA THR A 2 13.11 7.46 11.56
C THR A 2 12.01 7.10 12.56
N LEU A 3 11.63 8.04 13.41
CA LEU A 3 10.56 7.88 14.38
C LEU A 3 9.43 8.87 14.08
N HIS A 4 8.22 8.35 13.99
CA HIS A 4 7.06 9.16 13.67
C HIS A 4 5.96 8.96 14.72
N GLN A 5 5.31 10.05 15.11
CA GLN A 5 4.19 10.02 16.04
C GLN A 5 2.88 10.01 15.25
N CYS A 6 2.61 8.89 14.58
CA CYS A 6 1.39 8.69 13.78
C CYS A 6 0.84 7.28 13.97
N ALA A 7 -0.45 7.11 13.73
CA ALA A 7 -1.13 5.84 13.91
C ALA A 7 -0.93 4.85 12.75
N GLY A 8 -0.43 5.31 11.60
CA GLY A 8 -0.24 4.49 10.39
C GLY A 8 1.05 4.83 9.67
N ASP A 9 1.59 3.83 8.98
CA ASP A 9 2.91 3.95 8.33
C ASP A 9 2.84 4.62 6.95
N THR A 10 1.68 4.70 6.34
CA THR A 10 1.52 5.17 4.94
C THR A 10 2.09 6.56 4.72
N SER A 11 1.84 7.48 5.66
CA SER A 11 2.26 8.88 5.58
C SER A 11 3.74 9.11 5.88
N THR A 12 4.44 8.11 6.41
CA THR A 12 5.85 8.26 6.83
C THR A 12 6.85 7.97 5.73
N TYR A 13 6.44 7.34 4.64
CA TYR A 13 7.32 6.93 3.56
C TYR A 13 8.08 8.11 2.92
N PRO A 14 7.41 9.19 2.47
CA PRO A 14 8.12 10.34 1.90
C PRO A 14 9.12 10.95 2.90
N LEU A 15 8.70 11.12 4.15
CA LEU A 15 9.54 11.69 5.19
C LEU A 15 10.81 10.86 5.44
N HIS A 16 10.67 9.53 5.50
CA HIS A 16 11.79 8.63 5.66
C HIS A 16 12.76 8.68 4.47
N MET A 17 12.24 8.78 3.25
CA MET A 17 13.07 8.88 2.04
C MET A 17 13.80 10.23 1.96
N ASP A 18 13.16 11.33 2.40
CA ASP A 18 13.79 12.64 2.46
C ASP A 18 14.89 12.68 3.52
N ASP A 19 14.69 12.05 4.69
CA ASP A 19 15.72 11.89 5.70
C ASP A 19 16.88 11.04 5.19
N PHE A 20 16.60 9.97 4.47
CA PHE A 20 17.63 9.15 3.83
C PHE A 20 18.45 9.98 2.83
N HIS A 21 17.79 10.75 1.98
CA HIS A 21 18.45 11.64 1.02
C HIS A 21 19.31 12.68 1.74
N SER A 22 18.82 13.27 2.82
CA SER A 22 19.57 14.26 3.61
C SER A 22 20.84 13.68 4.23
N LEU A 23 20.81 12.41 4.65
CA LEU A 23 21.96 11.71 5.27
C LEU A 23 22.99 11.22 4.24
N TYR A 24 22.54 10.73 3.10
CA TYR A 24 23.40 10.04 2.12
C TYR A 24 23.64 10.82 0.83
N GLY A 25 23.02 11.99 0.65
CA GLY A 25 23.11 12.81 -0.56
C GLY A 25 22.43 12.22 -1.79
N ARG A 26 21.71 11.08 -1.65
CA ARG A 26 20.98 10.40 -2.74
C ARG A 26 19.79 9.63 -2.18
N TYR A 27 18.81 9.38 -3.04
CA TYR A 27 17.75 8.43 -2.74
C TYR A 27 18.25 6.98 -2.92
N PRO A 28 17.61 5.99 -2.27
CA PRO A 28 17.95 4.58 -2.51
C PRO A 28 17.50 4.15 -3.92
N ASP A 29 18.27 3.27 -4.55
CA ASP A 29 17.92 2.72 -5.87
C ASP A 29 16.65 1.84 -5.78
N VAL A 30 16.51 1.09 -4.69
CA VAL A 30 15.41 0.14 -4.47
C VAL A 30 14.82 0.32 -3.07
N SER A 31 13.50 0.28 -2.98
CA SER A 31 12.74 0.32 -1.73
C SER A 31 11.83 -0.90 -1.60
N VAL A 32 12.04 -1.71 -0.56
CA VAL A 32 11.27 -2.92 -0.27
C VAL A 32 10.46 -2.70 1.01
N CYS A 33 9.15 -2.51 0.89
CA CYS A 33 8.31 -2.15 2.03
C CYS A 33 7.12 -3.10 2.20
N ASP A 34 6.49 -3.00 3.37
CA ASP A 34 5.28 -3.74 3.70
C ASP A 34 4.02 -3.11 3.09
N ALA A 35 2.90 -3.82 3.22
CA ALA A 35 1.61 -3.41 2.66
C ALA A 35 1.06 -2.09 3.24
N GLY A 36 1.48 -1.69 4.43
CA GLY A 36 1.16 -0.40 5.03
C GLY A 36 1.61 0.79 4.18
N TYR A 37 2.66 0.62 3.40
CA TYR A 37 3.21 1.66 2.52
C TYR A 37 2.63 1.66 1.10
N GLY A 38 1.81 0.69 0.74
CA GLY A 38 1.28 0.49 -0.62
C GLY A 38 0.15 1.47 -0.98
N SER A 39 0.44 2.77 -1.05
CA SER A 39 -0.48 3.84 -1.42
C SER A 39 -0.11 4.48 -2.76
N GLU A 40 -1.10 5.10 -3.42
CA GLU A 40 -0.86 5.84 -4.67
C GLU A 40 0.20 6.94 -4.50
N GLU A 41 0.11 7.68 -3.40
CA GLU A 41 1.02 8.76 -3.04
C GLU A 41 2.47 8.26 -2.95
N ASN A 42 2.70 7.15 -2.23
CA ASN A 42 4.04 6.60 -2.03
C ASN A 42 4.64 6.05 -3.32
N TYR A 43 3.85 5.37 -4.15
CA TYR A 43 4.33 4.91 -5.46
C TYR A 43 4.71 6.07 -6.38
N LEU A 44 3.90 7.14 -6.42
CA LEU A 44 4.19 8.31 -7.22
C LEU A 44 5.38 9.10 -6.69
N TYR A 45 5.52 9.18 -5.36
CA TYR A 45 6.69 9.77 -4.73
C TYR A 45 7.96 9.01 -5.13
N ALA A 46 7.97 7.69 -4.99
CA ALA A 46 9.09 6.85 -5.38
C ALA A 46 9.44 7.01 -6.86
N PHE A 47 8.44 6.96 -7.74
CA PHE A 47 8.63 7.17 -9.17
C PHE A 47 9.26 8.53 -9.50
N LYS A 48 8.78 9.60 -8.84
CA LYS A 48 9.32 10.97 -9.02
C LYS A 48 10.81 11.06 -8.66
N HIS A 49 11.25 10.30 -7.66
CA HIS A 49 12.62 10.32 -7.17
C HIS A 49 13.51 9.19 -7.71
N GLY A 50 13.04 8.46 -8.74
CA GLY A 50 13.79 7.37 -9.37
C GLY A 50 13.99 6.14 -8.50
N ILE A 51 13.20 5.97 -7.45
CA ILE A 51 13.27 4.83 -6.54
C ILE A 51 12.48 3.67 -7.12
N GLU A 52 13.13 2.54 -7.36
CA GLU A 52 12.42 1.32 -7.73
C GLU A 52 11.70 0.71 -6.53
N THR A 53 10.41 0.41 -6.68
CA THR A 53 9.57 -0.06 -5.57
C THR A 53 9.32 -1.55 -5.65
N PHE A 54 9.45 -2.22 -4.51
CA PHE A 54 8.90 -3.54 -4.22
C PHE A 54 8.02 -3.41 -2.96
N ILE A 55 6.94 -2.66 -3.09
CA ILE A 55 6.01 -2.35 -1.99
C ILE A 55 4.74 -3.15 -2.19
N LYS A 56 4.39 -4.00 -1.22
CA LYS A 56 3.10 -4.69 -1.23
C LYS A 56 1.97 -3.68 -1.13
N TYR A 57 0.84 -3.98 -1.73
CA TYR A 57 -0.40 -3.24 -1.51
C TYR A 57 -1.41 -4.07 -0.74
N ASN A 58 -2.36 -3.40 -0.11
CA ASN A 58 -3.45 -4.06 0.60
C ASN A 58 -4.18 -5.02 -0.34
N TYR A 59 -4.52 -6.22 0.16
CA TYR A 59 -5.13 -7.31 -0.58
C TYR A 59 -4.24 -8.06 -1.58
N PHE A 60 -2.94 -7.76 -1.73
CA PHE A 60 -2.04 -8.46 -2.64
C PHE A 60 -2.18 -10.00 -2.57
N HIS A 61 -2.12 -10.58 -1.36
CA HIS A 61 -2.28 -12.04 -1.19
C HIS A 61 -3.72 -12.51 -1.39
N LYS A 62 -4.70 -11.68 -1.04
CA LYS A 62 -6.12 -12.01 -1.19
C LYS A 62 -6.54 -12.06 -2.66
N GLU A 63 -6.04 -11.12 -3.47
CA GLU A 63 -6.32 -11.04 -4.90
C GLU A 63 -5.76 -12.21 -5.71
N GLN A 64 -4.79 -12.95 -5.18
CA GLN A 64 -4.23 -14.13 -5.82
C GLN A 64 -5.06 -15.40 -5.58
N LYS A 65 -5.94 -15.40 -4.58
CA LYS A 65 -6.79 -16.56 -4.26
C LYS A 65 -7.84 -16.77 -5.34
N ARG A 66 -8.08 -18.05 -5.69
CA ARG A 66 -9.12 -18.43 -6.65
C ARG A 66 -10.51 -17.92 -6.25
N SER A 67 -10.84 -17.93 -4.95
CA SER A 67 -12.10 -17.41 -4.44
C SER A 67 -12.29 -15.91 -4.70
N PHE A 68 -11.21 -15.11 -4.66
CA PHE A 68 -11.29 -13.70 -5.00
C PHE A 68 -11.44 -13.49 -6.51
N LYS A 69 -10.62 -14.18 -7.30
CA LYS A 69 -10.62 -14.05 -8.78
C LYS A 69 -11.94 -14.49 -9.40
N ASN A 70 -12.57 -15.50 -8.83
CA ASN A 70 -13.81 -16.07 -9.37
C ASN A 70 -15.09 -15.43 -8.81
N ASP A 71 -14.97 -14.44 -7.91
CA ASP A 71 -16.15 -13.74 -7.38
C ASP A 71 -16.56 -12.60 -8.33
N PRO A 72 -17.64 -12.75 -9.12
CA PRO A 72 -18.08 -11.75 -10.08
C PRO A 72 -18.68 -10.51 -9.41
N PHE A 73 -18.98 -10.58 -8.11
CA PHE A 73 -19.61 -9.48 -7.38
C PHE A 73 -18.61 -8.53 -6.70
N LEU A 74 -17.32 -8.88 -6.69
CA LEU A 74 -16.30 -7.95 -6.26
C LEU A 74 -16.08 -6.85 -7.32
N SER A 75 -16.15 -5.60 -6.92
CA SER A 75 -15.96 -4.47 -7.84
C SER A 75 -14.58 -4.46 -8.53
N ALA A 76 -13.57 -5.07 -7.89
CA ALA A 76 -12.24 -5.25 -8.47
C ALA A 76 -12.25 -6.16 -9.72
N ASN A 77 -13.24 -7.06 -9.82
CA ASN A 77 -13.38 -8.01 -10.92
C ASN A 77 -14.36 -7.54 -12.01
N PHE A 78 -14.92 -6.35 -11.87
CA PHE A 78 -15.79 -5.79 -12.91
C PHE A 78 -14.98 -5.51 -14.16
N TYR A 79 -15.53 -5.87 -15.30
CA TYR A 79 -14.92 -5.56 -16.58
C TYR A 79 -14.93 -4.05 -16.82
N TYR A 80 -13.76 -3.54 -17.17
CA TYR A 80 -13.58 -2.13 -17.55
C TYR A 80 -12.95 -2.05 -18.92
N ASN A 81 -13.61 -1.34 -19.82
CA ASN A 81 -13.09 -1.03 -21.16
C ASN A 81 -12.46 0.36 -21.14
N GLU A 82 -11.15 0.42 -21.36
CA GLU A 82 -10.39 1.69 -21.34
C GLU A 82 -10.73 2.60 -22.53
N GLU A 83 -10.99 2.04 -23.72
CA GLU A 83 -11.27 2.81 -24.93
C GLU A 83 -12.57 3.60 -24.81
N THR A 84 -13.58 3.00 -24.21
CA THR A 84 -14.91 3.61 -24.08
C THR A 84 -15.17 4.20 -22.68
N ASP A 85 -14.17 4.13 -21.78
CA ASP A 85 -14.31 4.45 -20.36
C ASP A 85 -15.57 3.82 -19.76
N GLY A 86 -15.77 2.52 -20.08
CA GLY A 86 -17.00 1.79 -19.73
C GLY A 86 -16.75 0.73 -18.65
N MET A 87 -17.44 0.85 -17.53
CA MET A 87 -17.52 -0.18 -16.49
C MET A 87 -18.75 -1.04 -16.73
N TYR A 88 -18.63 -2.35 -16.53
CA TYR A 88 -19.74 -3.30 -16.73
C TYR A 88 -20.03 -4.06 -15.44
N CYS A 89 -21.31 -4.15 -15.09
CA CYS A 89 -21.77 -4.90 -13.92
C CYS A 89 -21.73 -6.42 -14.20
N PRO A 90 -21.92 -7.30 -13.19
CA PRO A 90 -21.93 -8.75 -13.37
C PRO A 90 -23.02 -9.28 -14.31
N MET A 91 -24.05 -8.48 -14.63
CA MET A 91 -25.06 -8.78 -15.65
C MET A 91 -24.64 -8.37 -17.06
N GLY A 92 -23.43 -7.86 -17.26
CA GLY A 92 -22.95 -7.35 -18.54
C GLY A 92 -23.55 -5.99 -18.95
N GLN A 93 -24.28 -5.32 -18.06
CA GLN A 93 -24.82 -4.00 -18.35
C GLN A 93 -23.76 -2.91 -18.14
N ARG A 94 -23.66 -2.00 -19.09
CA ARG A 94 -22.81 -0.83 -18.97
C ARG A 94 -23.30 0.06 -17.84
N MET A 95 -22.38 0.47 -16.98
CA MET A 95 -22.65 1.40 -15.89
C MET A 95 -22.48 2.84 -16.39
N GLU A 96 -23.30 3.75 -15.88
CA GLU A 96 -23.22 5.18 -16.16
C GLU A 96 -22.02 5.79 -15.45
N ARG A 97 -21.17 6.50 -16.18
CA ARG A 97 -20.10 7.28 -15.58
C ARG A 97 -20.66 8.52 -14.89
N LEU A 98 -20.39 8.65 -13.61
CA LEU A 98 -20.69 9.86 -12.84
C LEU A 98 -19.46 10.79 -12.81
N SER A 99 -19.67 12.00 -12.26
CA SER A 99 -18.55 12.90 -11.99
C SER A 99 -17.51 12.27 -11.08
N ASP A 100 -16.24 12.57 -11.33
CA ASP A 100 -15.14 12.13 -10.48
C ASP A 100 -15.24 12.77 -9.08
N ALA A 101 -14.88 12.00 -8.08
CA ALA A 101 -14.69 12.49 -6.72
C ALA A 101 -13.21 12.71 -6.45
N LYS A 102 -12.89 13.81 -5.77
CA LYS A 102 -11.55 14.04 -5.23
C LYS A 102 -11.50 13.60 -3.77
N ARG A 103 -10.48 12.84 -3.42
CA ARG A 103 -10.20 12.46 -2.04
C ARG A 103 -8.82 12.99 -1.67
N VAL A 104 -8.73 13.68 -0.56
CA VAL A 104 -7.47 14.19 -0.02
C VAL A 104 -6.99 13.23 1.06
N THR A 105 -5.70 12.84 1.00
CA THR A 105 -5.04 12.04 2.05
C THR A 105 -4.63 12.94 3.21
N ASP A 106 -4.21 12.35 4.33
CA ASP A 106 -3.75 13.09 5.51
C ASP A 106 -2.52 13.97 5.21
N ASN A 107 -1.71 13.60 4.20
CA ASN A 107 -0.56 14.39 3.72
C ASN A 107 -0.95 15.46 2.68
N GLY A 108 -2.23 15.65 2.40
CA GLY A 108 -2.70 16.62 1.40
C GLY A 108 -2.63 16.13 -0.05
N PHE A 109 -2.27 14.87 -0.30
CA PHE A 109 -2.25 14.30 -1.65
C PHE A 109 -3.69 14.11 -2.19
N VAL A 110 -3.93 14.58 -3.42
CA VAL A 110 -5.26 14.51 -4.06
C VAL A 110 -5.37 13.29 -4.96
N GLN A 111 -6.25 12.38 -4.60
CA GLN A 111 -6.64 11.22 -5.40
C GLN A 111 -7.87 11.52 -6.23
N THR A 112 -7.88 11.05 -7.48
CA THR A 112 -9.06 11.09 -8.35
C THR A 112 -9.74 9.73 -8.35
N ILE A 113 -11.01 9.72 -7.98
CA ILE A 113 -11.83 8.51 -7.86
C ILE A 113 -12.93 8.59 -8.90
N SER A 114 -12.87 7.76 -9.93
CA SER A 114 -13.93 7.61 -10.91
C SER A 114 -15.09 6.81 -10.33
N ARG A 115 -16.32 7.26 -10.59
CA ARG A 115 -17.54 6.66 -10.06
C ARG A 115 -18.42 6.18 -11.19
N TYR A 116 -18.92 4.95 -11.05
CA TYR A 116 -19.81 4.31 -12.04
C TYR A 116 -21.07 3.83 -11.35
N ARG A 117 -22.21 4.20 -11.87
CA ARG A 117 -23.54 3.83 -11.35
C ARG A 117 -24.14 2.74 -12.24
N ALA A 118 -24.56 1.63 -11.63
CA ALA A 118 -25.32 0.62 -12.33
C ALA A 118 -26.71 1.16 -12.72
N CYS A 119 -27.29 0.62 -13.80
CA CYS A 119 -28.63 0.92 -14.26
C CYS A 119 -29.55 -0.22 -13.89
N ASN A 120 -30.76 -0.23 -13.65
CA ASN A 120 -31.71 -1.36 -13.51
C ASN A 120 -31.39 -2.39 -12.40
N CYS A 121 -30.80 -1.98 -11.27
CA CYS A 121 -30.60 -2.89 -10.14
C CYS A 121 -31.94 -3.36 -9.51
N ASN A 122 -33.02 -2.60 -9.62
CA ASN A 122 -34.31 -2.93 -9.00
C ASN A 122 -34.93 -4.21 -9.57
N ALA A 123 -34.82 -4.43 -10.89
CA ALA A 123 -35.32 -5.63 -11.58
C ALA A 123 -34.22 -6.69 -11.80
N CYS A 124 -33.06 -6.53 -11.20
CA CYS A 124 -31.92 -7.41 -11.43
C CYS A 124 -32.04 -8.72 -10.63
N PRO A 125 -32.02 -9.90 -11.26
CA PRO A 125 -32.11 -11.18 -10.53
C PRO A 125 -30.88 -11.46 -9.65
N LEU A 126 -29.76 -10.80 -9.92
CA LEU A 126 -28.53 -10.96 -9.14
C LEU A 126 -28.42 -9.94 -8.00
N ARG A 127 -29.39 -9.04 -7.82
CA ARG A 127 -29.30 -7.94 -6.85
C ARG A 127 -28.91 -8.42 -5.45
N CYS A 128 -29.62 -9.41 -4.90
CA CYS A 128 -29.40 -9.89 -3.53
C CYS A 128 -27.98 -10.44 -3.30
N ARG A 129 -27.35 -10.97 -4.36
CA ARG A 129 -25.96 -11.48 -4.31
C ARG A 129 -24.95 -10.37 -4.59
N CYS A 130 -25.33 -9.37 -5.38
CA CYS A 130 -24.43 -8.32 -5.87
C CYS A 130 -24.19 -7.21 -4.84
N HIS A 131 -25.26 -6.69 -4.23
CA HIS A 131 -25.16 -5.62 -3.21
C HIS A 131 -26.42 -5.53 -2.35
N ARG A 132 -26.28 -4.87 -1.19
CA ARG A 132 -27.37 -4.67 -0.22
C ARG A 132 -27.94 -3.24 -0.20
N SER A 133 -27.45 -2.36 -1.08
CA SER A 133 -27.94 -0.98 -1.17
C SER A 133 -29.41 -0.93 -1.58
N ARG A 134 -30.16 0.02 -1.07
CA ARG A 134 -31.56 0.29 -1.50
C ARG A 134 -31.61 0.94 -2.88
N SER A 135 -30.59 1.67 -3.28
CA SER A 135 -30.44 2.34 -4.57
C SER A 135 -29.59 1.51 -5.55
N GLU A 136 -29.35 2.07 -6.72
CA GLU A 136 -28.41 1.52 -7.71
C GLU A 136 -27.00 1.40 -7.14
N ARG A 137 -26.28 0.34 -7.56
CA ARG A 137 -24.90 0.13 -7.11
C ARG A 137 -23.97 1.16 -7.71
N ILE A 138 -23.19 1.83 -6.85
CA ILE A 138 -22.10 2.71 -7.26
C ILE A 138 -20.77 2.01 -6.98
N VAL A 139 -19.92 1.95 -8.01
CA VAL A 139 -18.54 1.46 -7.92
C VAL A 139 -17.59 2.64 -8.01
N GLN A 140 -16.60 2.67 -7.12
CA GLN A 140 -15.56 3.69 -7.08
C GLN A 140 -14.22 3.06 -7.46
N VAL A 141 -13.51 3.66 -8.41
CA VAL A 141 -12.24 3.14 -8.92
C VAL A 141 -11.22 4.27 -9.00
N ASN A 142 -10.04 4.02 -8.43
CA ASN A 142 -8.85 4.81 -8.72
C ASN A 142 -8.07 4.10 -9.84
N HIS A 143 -8.27 4.52 -11.08
CA HIS A 143 -7.65 3.87 -12.25
C HIS A 143 -6.13 3.97 -12.23
N ARG A 144 -5.57 5.10 -11.76
CA ARG A 144 -4.11 5.27 -11.65
C ARG A 144 -3.52 4.28 -10.65
N LEU A 145 -4.11 4.18 -9.46
CA LEU A 145 -3.68 3.19 -8.47
C LEU A 145 -3.86 1.75 -8.97
N ARG A 146 -4.92 1.47 -9.73
CA ARG A 146 -5.15 0.15 -10.34
C ARG A 146 -4.00 -0.24 -11.27
N LYS A 147 -3.60 0.64 -12.19
CA LYS A 147 -2.46 0.43 -13.11
C LYS A 147 -1.13 0.25 -12.34
N ILE A 148 -0.91 1.05 -11.30
CA ILE A 148 0.26 0.90 -10.44
C ILE A 148 0.28 -0.47 -9.77
N LYS A 149 -0.84 -0.91 -9.19
CA LYS A 149 -0.95 -2.23 -8.55
C LYS A 149 -0.74 -3.40 -9.52
N GLU A 150 -1.19 -3.28 -10.76
CA GLU A 150 -0.95 -4.30 -11.81
C GLU A 150 0.55 -4.43 -12.07
N ARG A 151 1.26 -3.32 -12.29
CA ARG A 151 2.72 -3.29 -12.47
C ARG A 151 3.47 -3.82 -11.24
N GLU A 152 3.09 -3.39 -10.04
CA GLU A 152 3.73 -3.86 -8.81
C GLU A 152 3.48 -5.36 -8.58
N ARG A 153 2.32 -5.89 -8.95
CA ARG A 153 2.04 -7.33 -8.89
C ARG A 153 2.97 -8.13 -9.78
N GLU A 154 3.19 -7.70 -11.02
CA GLU A 154 4.12 -8.34 -11.95
C GLU A 154 5.54 -8.34 -11.39
N LYS A 155 6.02 -7.19 -10.89
CA LYS A 155 7.34 -7.06 -10.25
C LYS A 155 7.48 -7.99 -9.03
N PHE A 156 6.48 -8.03 -8.16
CA PHE A 156 6.50 -8.90 -6.98
C PHE A 156 6.51 -10.39 -7.28
N LEU A 157 5.98 -10.80 -8.43
CA LEU A 157 5.95 -12.19 -8.88
C LEU A 157 7.17 -12.55 -9.75
N SER A 158 7.99 -11.58 -10.13
CA SER A 158 9.24 -11.81 -10.86
C SER A 158 10.29 -12.51 -9.98
N PRO A 159 11.32 -13.14 -10.58
CA PRO A 159 12.43 -13.73 -9.82
C PRO A 159 13.11 -12.75 -8.85
N GLU A 160 13.27 -11.49 -9.28
CA GLU A 160 13.84 -10.43 -8.47
C GLU A 160 12.93 -10.06 -7.29
N GLY A 161 11.63 -9.89 -7.52
CA GLY A 161 10.66 -9.63 -6.46
C GLY A 161 10.58 -10.76 -5.44
N LEU A 162 10.73 -12.01 -5.88
CA LEU A 162 10.81 -13.18 -4.98
C LEU A 162 12.08 -13.12 -4.11
N LYS A 163 13.22 -12.73 -4.70
CA LYS A 163 14.48 -12.53 -3.96
C LYS A 163 14.32 -11.50 -2.85
N TYR A 164 13.86 -10.29 -3.17
CA TYR A 164 13.64 -9.24 -2.17
C TYR A 164 12.63 -9.64 -1.07
N ARG A 165 11.58 -10.36 -1.45
CA ARG A 165 10.60 -10.88 -0.48
C ARG A 165 11.20 -11.89 0.50
N SER A 166 12.11 -12.74 0.05
CA SER A 166 12.79 -13.73 0.89
C SER A 166 13.84 -13.11 1.81
N GLN A 167 14.45 -12.01 1.41
CA GLN A 167 15.48 -11.30 2.21
C GLN A 167 14.84 -10.44 3.32
N ARG A 168 13.67 -9.86 3.09
CA ARG A 168 13.02 -8.93 4.04
C ARG A 168 12.89 -9.44 5.47
N PRO A 169 12.48 -10.70 5.75
CA PRO A 169 12.42 -11.22 7.11
C PRO A 169 13.79 -11.22 7.81
N GLN A 170 14.86 -11.51 7.07
CA GLN A 170 16.21 -11.54 7.63
C GLN A 170 16.75 -10.14 7.91
N ASP A 171 16.45 -9.17 7.04
CA ASP A 171 17.00 -7.82 7.14
C ASP A 171 16.26 -6.96 8.17
N VAL A 172 14.94 -7.08 8.26
CA VAL A 172 14.11 -6.18 9.09
C VAL A 172 13.56 -6.89 10.32
N GLU A 173 12.92 -8.05 10.13
CA GLU A 173 12.22 -8.74 11.23
C GLU A 173 13.22 -9.32 12.24
N ALA A 174 14.40 -9.78 11.79
CA ALA A 174 15.46 -10.28 12.65
C ALA A 174 16.01 -9.17 13.58
N VAL A 175 16.15 -7.93 13.08
CA VAL A 175 16.59 -6.79 13.89
C VAL A 175 15.57 -6.48 14.98
N PHE A 176 14.30 -6.35 14.62
CA PHE A 176 13.24 -6.10 15.61
C PHE A 176 13.05 -7.28 16.57
N GLY A 177 13.18 -8.52 16.09
CA GLY A 177 13.19 -9.72 16.93
C GLY A 177 14.31 -9.70 17.96
N ASN A 178 15.53 -9.34 17.55
CA ASN A 178 16.67 -9.20 18.45
C ASN A 178 16.43 -8.11 19.51
N LEU A 179 15.98 -6.91 19.10
CA LEU A 179 15.70 -5.82 20.02
C LEU A 179 14.61 -6.19 21.03
N LYS A 180 13.51 -6.79 20.60
CA LYS A 180 12.36 -7.13 21.46
C LYS A 180 12.62 -8.33 22.36
N ASN A 181 13.21 -9.40 21.82
CA ASN A 181 13.36 -10.68 22.51
C ASN A 181 14.70 -10.79 23.24
N ASN A 182 15.83 -10.53 22.56
CA ASN A 182 17.15 -10.73 23.16
C ASN A 182 17.59 -9.54 24.03
N LYS A 183 17.25 -8.31 23.61
CA LYS A 183 17.55 -7.11 24.38
C LYS A 183 16.38 -6.64 25.27
N HIS A 184 15.29 -7.38 25.30
CA HIS A 184 14.11 -7.14 26.14
C HIS A 184 13.50 -5.74 26.00
N PHE A 185 13.66 -5.10 24.85
CA PHE A 185 13.08 -3.79 24.58
C PHE A 185 11.59 -3.91 24.29
N LYS A 186 10.76 -3.76 25.33
CA LYS A 186 9.30 -3.92 25.24
C LYS A 186 8.55 -2.61 25.02
N ARG A 187 9.09 -1.51 25.49
CA ARG A 187 8.47 -0.16 25.41
C ARG A 187 9.51 0.90 25.63
N PHE A 188 9.23 2.11 25.14
CA PHE A 188 10.01 3.29 25.48
C PHE A 188 9.83 3.68 26.95
N HIS A 189 10.91 4.06 27.61
CA HIS A 189 10.92 4.56 28.99
C HIS A 189 10.79 6.08 29.02
N LEU A 190 11.33 6.75 28.02
CA LEU A 190 11.26 8.19 27.88
C LEU A 190 9.95 8.62 27.18
N ARG A 191 9.54 9.88 27.40
CA ARG A 191 8.33 10.46 26.81
C ARG A 191 8.66 11.66 25.94
N GLY A 192 7.92 11.80 24.83
CA GLY A 192 8.11 12.84 23.83
C GLY A 192 9.14 12.46 22.78
N LEU A 193 8.86 12.83 21.51
CA LEU A 193 9.58 12.36 20.33
C LEU A 193 11.10 12.50 20.46
N LYS A 194 11.59 13.68 20.84
CA LYS A 194 13.05 13.95 20.98
C LYS A 194 13.75 13.00 21.95
N LYS A 195 13.13 12.72 23.11
CA LYS A 195 13.73 11.82 24.11
C LYS A 195 13.66 10.36 23.66
N VAL A 196 12.55 9.96 23.04
CA VAL A 196 12.36 8.62 22.45
C VAL A 196 13.37 8.39 21.33
N GLU A 197 13.69 9.41 20.54
CA GLU A 197 14.70 9.34 19.48
C GLU A 197 16.11 9.07 20.04
N ILE A 198 16.47 9.74 21.15
CA ILE A 198 17.73 9.46 21.86
C ILE A 198 17.76 8.02 22.38
N GLU A 199 16.69 7.58 23.04
CA GLU A 199 16.58 6.21 23.58
C GLU A 199 16.73 5.17 22.48
N PHE A 200 16.03 5.33 21.37
CA PHE A 200 16.10 4.40 20.24
C PHE A 200 17.47 4.48 19.54
N GLY A 201 18.07 5.67 19.43
CA GLY A 201 19.40 5.86 18.88
C GLY A 201 20.48 5.09 19.64
N LEU A 202 20.47 5.18 20.96
CA LEU A 202 21.36 4.39 21.81
C LEU A 202 21.16 2.88 21.65
N LEU A 203 19.91 2.44 21.53
CA LEU A 203 19.58 1.04 21.29
C LEU A 203 20.07 0.56 19.91
N ALA A 204 19.93 1.38 18.87
CA ALA A 204 20.43 1.10 17.53
C ALA A 204 21.95 1.01 17.48
N ILE A 205 22.66 1.94 18.16
CA ILE A 205 24.12 1.90 18.30
C ILE A 205 24.56 0.61 19.00
N ALA A 206 23.92 0.27 20.12
CA ALA A 206 24.24 -0.96 20.86
C ALA A 206 23.97 -2.24 20.03
N HIS A 207 22.93 -2.23 19.18
CA HIS A 207 22.68 -3.32 18.24
C HIS A 207 23.79 -3.45 17.19
N ASN A 208 24.18 -2.32 16.58
CA ASN A 208 25.20 -2.30 15.54
C ASN A 208 26.60 -2.73 16.09
N LEU A 209 26.96 -2.22 17.27
CA LEU A 209 28.22 -2.62 17.93
C LEU A 209 28.25 -4.13 18.24
N ALA A 210 27.15 -4.70 18.72
CA ALA A 210 27.05 -6.13 18.94
C ALA A 210 27.20 -6.96 17.66
N LYS A 211 26.75 -6.41 16.52
CA LYS A 211 26.87 -7.05 15.19
C LYS A 211 28.33 -7.02 14.67
N VAL A 212 29.08 -5.99 15.01
CA VAL A 212 30.50 -5.87 14.62
C VAL A 212 31.39 -6.77 15.49
N ALA A 213 30.97 -7.04 16.75
CA ALA A 213 31.71 -7.85 17.70
C ALA A 213 31.44 -9.36 17.59
N SER A 214 30.44 -9.78 16.79
CA SER A 214 30.09 -11.19 16.54
C SER A 214 30.75 -11.72 15.26
#